data_2e0167b8cf7715102284b2743209f1bf
#
_entry.id   2e0167b8cf7715102284b2743209f1bf
#
_cell.length_a   1.000
_cell.length_b   1.000
_cell.length_c   1.000
_cell.angle_alpha   90.00
_cell.angle_beta   90.00
_cell.angle_gamma   90.00
#
_symmetry.space_group_name_H-M   'P 1'
#
loop_
_entity.id
_entity.type
_entity.pdbx_description
1 polymer ?
#
loop_
_entity_poly.entity_id
_entity_poly.type
_entity_poly.pdbx_seq_one_letter_code
_entity_poly.pdbx_strand_id
1 'polypeptide(L)'
;MSTNVQDISVIIPLYNEEESLPELVSWIEKVMQQHHYSYEIIMIDDGSKDDSWKVIASLAEKNPQVRGFKFKRNYGKSAALHKGFEAANGKVVITMDADLQDSPDEIP
;
A
#
# COMPACT_ATOMS: atom_id res chain seq x y z
N MET A 1 -1.25 -25.18 -9.06
CA MET A 1 -1.85 -23.91 -8.69
C MET A 1 -0.83 -23.03 -8.00
N SER A 2 -0.74 -21.84 -8.46
CA SER A 2 0.11 -20.86 -7.83
C SER A 2 -0.51 -20.36 -6.53
N THR A 3 0.27 -20.28 -5.48
CA THR A 3 -0.21 -19.76 -4.20
C THR A 3 -0.30 -18.26 -4.18
N ASN A 4 0.42 -17.59 -5.05
CA ASN A 4 0.53 -16.12 -5.08
C ASN A 4 0.98 -15.51 -3.75
N VAL A 5 1.70 -16.30 -2.95
CA VAL A 5 2.25 -15.77 -1.71
C VAL A 5 3.45 -14.90 -2.05
N GLN A 6 3.41 -13.67 -1.59
CA GLN A 6 4.51 -12.73 -1.80
C GLN A 6 5.50 -12.81 -0.64
N ASP A 7 6.71 -12.31 -0.87
CA ASP A 7 7.67 -12.21 0.23
C ASP A 7 7.23 -11.15 1.24
N ILE A 8 6.73 -10.02 0.75
CA ILE A 8 6.40 -8.88 1.59
C ILE A 8 5.05 -8.30 1.19
N SER A 9 4.22 -8.00 2.19
CA SER A 9 3.03 -7.17 2.02
C SER A 9 3.26 -5.84 2.72
N VAL A 10 3.13 -4.74 1.98
CA VAL A 10 3.24 -3.39 2.54
C VAL A 10 1.84 -2.82 2.66
N ILE A 11 1.43 -2.51 3.88
CA ILE A 11 0.09 -1.99 4.17
C ILE A 11 0.20 -0.50 4.42
N ILE A 12 -0.54 0.29 3.64
CA ILE A 12 -0.50 1.74 3.71
C ILE A 12 -1.91 2.28 3.95
N PRO A 13 -2.25 2.55 5.21
CA PRO A 13 -3.49 3.27 5.50
C PRO A 13 -3.28 4.74 5.16
N LEU A 14 -4.28 5.38 4.58
CA LEU A 14 -4.13 6.76 4.15
C LEU A 14 -5.44 7.54 4.26
N TYR A 15 -5.29 8.85 4.37
CA TYR A 15 -6.40 9.79 4.36
C TYR A 15 -5.90 11.13 3.80
N ASN A 16 -6.45 11.53 2.66
CA ASN A 16 -6.08 12.80 1.97
C ASN A 16 -4.57 12.91 1.70
N GLU A 17 -4.03 11.92 0.98
CA GLU A 17 -2.60 11.83 0.67
C GLU A 17 -2.35 11.73 -0.84
N GLU A 18 -3.20 12.34 -1.66
CA GLU A 18 -3.11 12.17 -3.12
C GLU A 18 -1.75 12.55 -3.71
N GLU A 19 -1.07 13.53 -3.13
CA GLU A 19 0.20 14.00 -3.68
C GLU A 19 1.37 13.07 -3.41
N SER A 20 1.37 12.40 -2.27
CA SER A 20 2.50 11.55 -1.86
C SER A 20 2.44 10.13 -2.39
N LEU A 21 1.27 9.65 -2.80
CA LEU A 21 1.10 8.24 -3.15
C LEU A 21 1.94 7.78 -4.35
N PRO A 22 2.00 8.52 -5.47
CA PRO A 22 2.82 8.05 -6.61
C PRO A 22 4.30 7.95 -6.26
N GLU A 23 4.82 8.90 -5.53
CA GLU A 23 6.23 8.89 -5.12
C GLU A 23 6.52 7.73 -4.18
N LEU A 24 5.62 7.48 -3.22
CA LEU A 24 5.79 6.39 -2.26
C LEU A 24 5.79 5.04 -2.97
N VAL A 25 4.85 4.81 -3.88
CA VAL A 25 4.79 3.56 -4.62
C VAL A 25 6.05 3.36 -5.46
N SER A 26 6.50 4.39 -6.15
CA SER A 26 7.72 4.33 -6.95
C SER A 26 8.93 3.98 -6.08
N TRP A 27 9.03 4.56 -4.91
CA TRP A 27 10.12 4.31 -3.98
C TRP A 27 10.10 2.87 -3.48
N ILE A 28 8.92 2.37 -3.09
CA ILE A 28 8.77 0.98 -2.63
C ILE A 28 9.15 0.01 -3.74
N GLU A 29 8.66 0.24 -4.97
CA GLU A 29 8.98 -0.62 -6.11
C GLU A 29 10.48 -0.71 -6.35
N LYS A 30 11.16 0.43 -6.27
CA LYS A 30 12.60 0.48 -6.48
C LYS A 30 13.34 -0.34 -5.44
N VAL A 31 12.97 -0.21 -4.17
CA VAL A 31 13.61 -0.96 -3.09
C VAL A 31 13.38 -2.45 -3.26
N MET A 32 12.16 -2.86 -3.58
CA MET A 32 11.83 -4.28 -3.75
C MET A 32 12.60 -4.89 -4.92
N GLN A 33 12.71 -4.16 -6.02
CA GLN A 33 13.46 -4.63 -7.19
C GLN A 33 14.95 -4.75 -6.90
N GLN A 34 15.53 -3.81 -6.15
CA GLN A 34 16.94 -3.86 -5.77
C GLN A 34 17.27 -5.10 -4.97
N HIS A 35 16.37 -5.55 -4.13
CA HIS A 35 16.60 -6.67 -3.23
C HIS A 35 15.93 -7.97 -3.71
N HIS A 36 15.33 -7.94 -4.89
CA HIS A 36 14.72 -9.12 -5.54
C HIS A 36 13.60 -9.75 -4.70
N TYR A 37 12.84 -8.93 -3.97
CA TYR A 37 11.66 -9.39 -3.24
C TYR A 37 10.44 -9.40 -4.15
N SER A 38 9.61 -10.44 -4.01
CA SER A 38 8.24 -10.36 -4.51
C SER A 38 7.43 -9.59 -3.46
N TYR A 39 6.45 -8.79 -3.91
CA TYR A 39 5.77 -7.89 -3.00
C TYR A 39 4.37 -7.54 -3.49
N GLU A 40 3.55 -7.09 -2.57
CA GLU A 40 2.29 -6.43 -2.86
C GLU A 40 2.21 -5.16 -2.02
N ILE A 41 1.52 -4.16 -2.54
CA ILE A 41 1.27 -2.91 -1.84
C ILE A 41 -0.24 -2.79 -1.66
N ILE A 42 -0.68 -2.77 -0.41
CA ILE A 42 -2.10 -2.72 -0.08
C ILE A 42 -2.41 -1.34 0.48
N MET A 43 -3.16 -0.55 -0.27
CA MET A 43 -3.53 0.80 0.12
C MET A 43 -4.98 0.81 0.59
N ILE A 44 -5.20 1.33 1.79
CA ILE A 44 -6.55 1.45 2.33
C ILE A 44 -6.87 2.93 2.47
N ASP A 45 -7.77 3.40 1.61
CA ASP A 45 -8.26 4.78 1.64
C ASP A 45 -9.32 4.89 2.72
N ASP A 46 -8.98 5.55 3.81
CA ASP A 46 -9.85 5.70 4.97
C ASP A 46 -10.83 6.86 4.80
N GLY A 47 -11.54 6.86 3.67
CA GLY A 47 -12.59 7.83 3.42
C GLY A 47 -12.08 9.20 2.98
N SER A 48 -10.99 9.26 2.20
CA SER A 48 -10.43 10.53 1.72
C SER A 48 -11.46 11.37 0.98
N LYS A 49 -11.35 12.67 1.14
CA LYS A 49 -12.20 13.65 0.45
C LYS A 49 -11.51 14.24 -0.77
N ASP A 50 -10.21 14.05 -0.90
CA ASP A 50 -9.44 14.49 -2.07
C ASP A 50 -9.46 13.42 -3.15
N ASP A 51 -8.52 13.47 -4.10
CA ASP A 51 -8.43 12.52 -5.20
C ASP A 51 -7.56 11.30 -4.88
N SER A 52 -7.31 11.01 -3.60
CA SER A 52 -6.50 9.87 -3.21
C SER A 52 -6.99 8.56 -3.85
N TRP A 53 -8.29 8.30 -3.84
CA TRP A 53 -8.80 7.07 -4.43
C TRP A 53 -8.55 6.99 -5.93
N LYS A 54 -8.68 8.10 -6.65
CA LYS A 54 -8.39 8.14 -8.08
C LYS A 54 -6.93 7.81 -8.35
N VAL A 55 -6.04 8.31 -7.50
CA VAL A 55 -4.61 8.03 -7.61
C VAL A 55 -4.35 6.55 -7.36
N ILE A 56 -4.95 5.98 -6.32
CA ILE A 56 -4.80 4.55 -6.00
C ILE A 56 -5.28 3.70 -7.18
N ALA A 57 -6.45 4.00 -7.71
CA ALA A 57 -7.01 3.25 -8.84
C ALA A 57 -6.10 3.31 -10.05
N SER A 58 -5.53 4.48 -10.34
CA SER A 58 -4.60 4.64 -11.44
C SER A 58 -3.32 3.83 -11.23
N LEU A 59 -2.78 3.83 -10.01
CA LEU A 59 -1.58 3.07 -9.69
C LEU A 59 -1.84 1.56 -9.79
N ALA A 60 -2.98 1.10 -9.31
CA ALA A 60 -3.34 -0.31 -9.37
C ALA A 60 -3.53 -0.78 -10.82
N GLU A 61 -4.06 0.09 -11.68
CA GLU A 61 -4.24 -0.22 -13.09
C GLU A 61 -2.90 -0.42 -13.79
N LYS A 62 -1.90 0.38 -13.44
CA LYS A 62 -0.57 0.33 -14.06
C LYS A 62 0.34 -0.73 -13.45
N ASN A 63 0.08 -1.12 -12.22
CA ASN A 63 0.99 -1.98 -11.46
C ASN A 63 0.19 -3.09 -10.77
N PRO A 64 0.32 -4.34 -11.23
CA PRO A 64 -0.45 -5.44 -10.65
C PRO A 64 -0.12 -5.74 -9.19
N GLN A 65 1.00 -5.25 -8.67
CA GLN A 65 1.32 -5.42 -7.26
C GLN A 65 0.55 -4.48 -6.35
N VAL A 66 -0.08 -3.43 -6.89
CA VAL A 66 -0.83 -2.47 -6.10
C VAL A 66 -2.29 -2.90 -6.00
N ARG A 67 -2.80 -2.97 -4.78
CA ARG A 67 -4.20 -3.28 -4.50
C ARG A 67 -4.78 -2.17 -3.64
N GLY A 68 -5.99 -1.76 -3.94
CA GLY A 68 -6.64 -0.68 -3.22
C GLY A 68 -7.97 -1.10 -2.60
N PHE A 69 -8.25 -0.57 -1.43
CA PHE A 69 -9.54 -0.72 -0.75
C PHE A 69 -9.99 0.65 -0.32
N LYS A 70 -11.27 0.94 -0.48
CA LYS A 70 -11.82 2.25 -0.15
C LYS A 70 -12.93 2.11 0.89
N PHE A 71 -12.81 2.87 1.98
CA PHE A 71 -13.89 3.00 2.95
C PHE A 71 -14.83 4.12 2.52
N LYS A 72 -16.10 3.97 2.83
CA LYS A 72 -17.10 4.98 2.48
C LYS A 72 -16.92 6.27 3.28
N ARG A 73 -16.32 6.16 4.46
CA ARG A 73 -16.05 7.30 5.34
C ARG A 73 -14.84 6.97 6.20
N ASN A 74 -14.38 7.95 6.96
CA ASN A 74 -13.26 7.76 7.86
C ASN A 74 -13.66 6.90 9.05
N TYR A 75 -13.05 5.73 9.20
CA TYR A 75 -13.25 4.83 10.32
C TYR A 75 -12.06 4.77 11.26
N GLY A 76 -10.94 5.40 10.89
CA GLY A 76 -9.75 5.46 11.70
C GLY A 76 -8.65 4.50 11.24
N LYS A 77 -7.45 4.78 11.69
CA LYS A 77 -6.25 4.04 11.27
C LYS A 77 -6.32 2.57 11.67
N SER A 78 -6.86 2.27 12.85
CA SER A 78 -6.97 0.88 13.32
C SER A 78 -7.82 0.03 12.40
N ALA A 79 -8.96 0.58 11.94
CA ALA A 79 -9.84 -0.12 11.00
C ALA A 79 -9.14 -0.35 9.66
N ALA A 80 -8.40 0.65 9.18
CA ALA A 80 -7.66 0.54 7.93
C ALA A 80 -6.57 -0.51 8.02
N LEU A 81 -5.83 -0.55 9.12
CA LEU A 81 -4.79 -1.56 9.33
C LEU A 81 -5.39 -2.96 9.40
N HIS A 82 -6.51 -3.11 10.09
CA HIS A 82 -7.20 -4.40 10.19
C HIS A 82 -7.57 -4.93 8.79
N LYS A 83 -8.13 -4.05 7.97
CA LYS A 83 -8.47 -4.43 6.59
C LYS A 83 -7.24 -4.86 5.80
N GLY A 84 -6.15 -4.14 5.97
CA GLY A 84 -4.89 -4.47 5.30
C GLY A 84 -4.37 -5.83 5.73
N PHE A 85 -4.38 -6.11 7.03
CA PHE A 85 -3.94 -7.40 7.54
C PHE A 85 -4.78 -8.55 7.01
N GLU A 86 -6.10 -8.37 6.90
CA GLU A 86 -6.98 -9.38 6.32
C GLU A 86 -6.62 -9.68 4.86
N ALA A 87 -6.24 -8.66 4.11
CA ALA A 87 -5.97 -8.79 2.68
C ALA A 87 -4.55 -9.26 2.37
N ALA A 88 -3.64 -9.19 3.33
CA ALA A 88 -2.23 -9.45 3.10
C ALA A 88 -1.94 -10.92 2.83
N ASN A 89 -1.12 -11.18 1.81
CA ASN A 89 -0.68 -12.53 1.43
C ASN A 89 0.82 -12.74 1.63
N GLY A 90 1.53 -11.72 2.09
CA GLY A 90 2.98 -11.79 2.25
C GLY A 90 3.41 -12.60 3.45
N LYS A 91 4.60 -13.16 3.38
CA LYS A 91 5.21 -13.85 4.51
C LYS A 91 5.59 -12.88 5.62
N VAL A 92 5.96 -11.66 5.23
CA VAL A 92 6.27 -10.58 6.15
C VAL A 92 5.31 -9.44 5.84
N VAL A 93 4.71 -8.88 6.86
CA VAL A 93 3.76 -7.77 6.70
C VAL A 93 4.37 -6.53 7.35
N ILE A 94 4.44 -5.45 6.57
CA ILE A 94 5.02 -4.17 7.00
C ILE A 94 3.95 -3.10 6.84
N THR A 95 3.85 -2.21 7.81
CA THR A 95 2.95 -1.06 7.69
C THR A 95 3.78 0.21 7.51
N MET A 96 3.29 1.13 6.69
CA MET A 96 3.95 2.41 6.44
C MET A 96 2.92 3.52 6.38
N ASP A 97 3.32 4.71 6.81
CA ASP A 97 2.48 5.90 6.65
C ASP A 97 2.65 6.47 5.24
N ALA A 98 1.55 7.03 4.71
CA ALA A 98 1.53 7.52 3.34
C ALA A 98 2.19 8.89 3.16
N ASP A 99 2.62 9.53 4.22
CA ASP A 99 3.17 10.89 4.18
C ASP A 99 4.67 10.96 3.96
N LEU A 100 5.29 9.84 3.56
CA LEU A 100 6.72 9.75 3.25
C LEU A 100 7.64 9.93 4.45
N GLN A 101 7.12 9.82 5.67
CA GLN A 101 7.96 9.90 6.87
C GLN A 101 8.75 8.62 7.12
N ASP A 102 8.17 7.48 6.75
CA ASP A 102 8.88 6.20 6.84
C ASP A 102 9.69 5.97 5.58
N SER A 103 10.86 5.38 5.73
CA SER A 103 11.72 5.12 4.57
C SER A 103 11.56 3.69 4.08
N PRO A 104 11.12 3.47 2.83
CA PRO A 104 11.10 2.14 2.24
C PRO A 104 12.48 1.48 2.19
N ASP A 105 13.55 2.26 2.23
CA ASP A 105 14.91 1.73 2.21
C ASP A 105 15.20 0.87 3.43
N GLU A 106 14.44 1.00 4.50
CA GLU A 106 14.61 0.23 5.72
C GLU A 106 13.86 -1.11 5.70
N ILE A 107 13.08 -1.38 4.66
CA ILE A 107 12.32 -2.62 4.55
C ILE A 107 13.22 -3.86 4.57
N PRO A 108 14.30 -3.92 3.78
CA PRO A 108 15.15 -5.13 3.75
C PRO A 108 15.92 -5.36 5.02
#